data_f4831decde88c7adb023e6d4b4ff7eb1
#
_entry.id   f4831decde88c7adb023e6d4b4ff7eb1
#
_cell.length_a   1.000
_cell.length_b   1.000
_cell.length_c   1.000
_cell.angle_alpha   90.00
_cell.angle_beta   90.00
_cell.angle_gamma   90.00
#
_symmetry.space_group_name_H-M   'P 1'
#
loop_
_entity.id
_entity.type
_entity.pdbx_description
1 polymer ?
#
loop_
_entity_poly.entity_id
_entity_poly.type
_entity_poly.pdbx_seq_one_letter_code
_entity_poly.pdbx_strand_id
1 'polypeptide(L)'
;VLAQLEGLTNRRYIKTHLPLDGIRFLDEIKYIFVGRDGRDVFMSMWNHWHNMKPEVIHEMNNAPGRQGPPISLPLGGVEDIAAGFDDWLSRSSFDWETNGFPFFSHLHHAATWWEYRHLPNILMVHFEDLLKDTDGEMRRISEYLGISVNEDIWQDLVDGVSFNSMKSNANNMAPGGSQDIWKDTSNFFHKGTNKRWQGVISQEQSSAYAELALKECGPELAQWLEFGGRMD
;
A
#
# COMPACT_ATOMS: atom_id res chain seq x y z
N VAL A 1 10.09 21.20 -8.57
CA VAL A 1 8.92 20.43 -8.09
C VAL A 1 7.77 21.38 -7.77
N LEU A 2 7.90 22.39 -6.85
CA LEU A 2 6.79 23.27 -6.48
C LEU A 2 6.22 24.03 -7.67
N ALA A 3 7.04 24.70 -8.49
CA ALA A 3 6.60 25.42 -9.68
C ALA A 3 5.89 24.50 -10.70
N GLN A 4 6.29 23.24 -10.82
CA GLN A 4 5.61 22.25 -11.65
C GLN A 4 4.23 21.90 -11.10
N LEU A 5 4.12 21.74 -9.77
CA LEU A 5 2.84 21.46 -9.10
C LEU A 5 1.89 22.66 -9.19
N GLU A 6 2.40 23.89 -9.06
CA GLU A 6 1.62 25.12 -9.18
C GLU A 6 1.10 25.35 -10.61
N GLY A 7 1.84 24.89 -11.62
CA GLY A 7 1.45 24.96 -13.03
C GLY A 7 0.40 23.95 -13.48
N LEU A 8 0.02 22.99 -12.62
CA LEU A 8 -1.00 22.01 -12.96
C LEU A 8 -2.40 22.63 -12.91
N THR A 9 -3.13 22.56 -14.01
CA THR A 9 -4.51 23.04 -14.13
C THR A 9 -5.55 21.97 -13.77
N ASN A 10 -5.12 20.71 -13.74
CA ASN A 10 -5.97 19.57 -13.44
C ASN A 10 -5.99 19.29 -11.91
N ARG A 11 -7.00 18.51 -11.47
CA ARG A 11 -7.03 17.97 -10.10
C ARG A 11 -5.73 17.22 -9.81
N ARG A 12 -5.14 17.51 -8.67
CA ARG A 12 -3.92 16.85 -8.20
C ARG A 12 -4.26 15.71 -7.27
N TYR A 13 -3.46 14.65 -7.30
CA TYR A 13 -3.45 13.61 -6.29
C TYR A 13 -2.00 13.35 -5.84
N ILE A 14 -1.85 12.98 -4.59
CA ILE A 14 -0.55 12.63 -4.01
C ILE A 14 -0.72 11.25 -3.37
N LYS A 15 0.15 10.32 -3.76
CA LYS A 15 0.26 9.02 -3.11
C LYS A 15 1.26 9.12 -1.96
N THR A 16 0.85 8.65 -0.80
CA THR A 16 1.72 8.53 0.38
C THR A 16 1.59 7.14 0.99
N HIS A 17 2.60 6.72 1.74
CA HIS A 17 2.58 5.56 2.62
C HIS A 17 2.72 5.97 4.09
N LEU A 18 2.67 7.27 4.38
CA LEU A 18 2.77 7.78 5.73
C LEU A 18 1.48 7.49 6.53
N PRO A 19 1.60 7.16 7.82
CA PRO A 19 0.48 7.15 8.74
C PRO A 19 -0.12 8.56 8.85
N LEU A 20 -1.36 8.68 9.32
CA LEU A 20 -2.05 9.97 9.37
C LEU A 20 -1.34 10.99 10.27
N ASP A 21 -0.74 10.53 11.36
CA ASP A 21 0.06 11.36 12.29
C ASP A 21 1.41 11.80 11.69
N GLY A 22 1.83 11.21 10.58
CA GLY A 22 3.01 11.60 9.81
C GLY A 22 2.75 12.64 8.72
N ILE A 23 1.51 13.09 8.52
CA ILE A 23 1.14 14.09 7.51
C ILE A 23 0.39 15.26 8.14
N ARG A 24 0.42 16.40 7.46
CA ARG A 24 -0.46 17.52 7.80
C ARG A 24 -1.87 17.23 7.27
N PHE A 25 -2.80 16.96 8.17
CA PHE A 25 -4.21 16.79 7.80
C PHE A 25 -4.84 18.15 7.46
N LEU A 26 -5.62 18.20 6.38
CA LEU A 26 -6.33 19.40 5.91
C LEU A 26 -7.77 19.00 5.59
N ASP A 27 -8.72 19.75 6.13
CA ASP A 27 -10.16 19.45 6.01
C ASP A 27 -10.67 19.58 4.56
N GLU A 28 -10.00 20.38 3.74
CA GLU A 28 -10.37 20.60 2.34
C GLU A 28 -9.89 19.50 1.39
N ILE A 29 -9.01 18.62 1.86
CA ILE A 29 -8.47 17.53 1.06
C ILE A 29 -9.32 16.27 1.28
N LYS A 30 -9.63 15.58 0.21
CA LYS A 30 -10.22 14.24 0.25
C LYS A 30 -9.12 13.18 0.30
N TYR A 31 -9.23 12.29 1.25
CA TYR A 31 -8.29 11.21 1.48
C TYR A 31 -8.93 9.86 1.13
N ILE A 32 -8.17 9.00 0.50
CA ILE A 32 -8.57 7.60 0.25
C ILE A 32 -7.53 6.72 0.91
N PHE A 33 -7.95 5.99 1.93
CA PHE A 33 -7.13 4.96 2.56
C PHE A 33 -7.44 3.61 1.91
N VAL A 34 -6.40 2.86 1.54
CA VAL A 34 -6.55 1.52 0.95
C VAL A 34 -6.01 0.49 1.93
N GLY A 35 -6.91 -0.28 2.53
CA GLY A 35 -6.60 -1.37 3.44
C GLY A 35 -6.39 -2.70 2.73
N ARG A 36 -5.66 -3.59 3.38
CA ARG A 36 -5.42 -4.96 2.93
C ARG A 36 -4.92 -5.82 4.09
N ASP A 37 -5.13 -7.15 4.02
CA ASP A 37 -4.50 -8.11 4.93
C ASP A 37 -2.97 -7.91 4.95
N GLY A 38 -2.41 -7.66 6.13
CA GLY A 38 -0.99 -7.37 6.28
C GLY A 38 -0.09 -8.51 5.84
N ARG A 39 -0.54 -9.76 5.92
CA ARG A 39 0.21 -10.91 5.38
C ARG A 39 0.38 -10.78 3.87
N ASP A 40 -0.65 -10.35 3.16
CA ASP A 40 -0.57 -10.08 1.71
C ASP A 40 0.19 -8.78 1.38
N VAL A 41 0.14 -7.78 2.26
CA VAL A 41 0.98 -6.58 2.17
C VAL A 41 2.44 -6.98 2.23
N PHE A 42 2.84 -7.80 3.23
CA PHE A 42 4.20 -8.32 3.32
C PHE A 42 4.63 -9.07 2.06
N MET A 43 3.79 -10.00 1.55
CA MET A 43 4.09 -10.75 0.31
C MET A 43 4.33 -9.83 -0.89
N SER A 44 3.59 -8.72 -0.96
CA SER A 44 3.77 -7.72 -2.00
C SER A 44 5.07 -6.93 -1.81
N MET A 45 5.34 -6.49 -0.59
CA MET A 45 6.55 -5.75 -0.26
C MET A 45 7.81 -6.60 -0.45
N TRP A 46 7.80 -7.88 -0.05
CA TRP A 46 8.90 -8.82 -0.28
C TRP A 46 9.26 -8.90 -1.76
N ASN A 47 8.25 -9.01 -2.61
CA ASN A 47 8.45 -8.99 -4.06
C ASN A 47 9.05 -7.67 -4.56
N HIS A 48 8.58 -6.52 -4.04
CA HIS A 48 9.11 -5.21 -4.42
C HIS A 48 10.58 -5.05 -3.99
N TRP A 49 10.93 -5.42 -2.76
CA TRP A 49 12.32 -5.32 -2.27
C TRP A 49 13.29 -6.12 -3.14
N HIS A 50 12.92 -7.35 -3.50
CA HIS A 50 13.76 -8.20 -4.34
C HIS A 50 13.81 -7.76 -5.81
N ASN A 51 12.80 -7.00 -6.26
CA ASN A 51 12.76 -6.42 -7.60
C ASN A 51 13.38 -5.01 -7.68
N MET A 52 13.62 -4.35 -6.57
CA MET A 52 14.25 -3.03 -6.56
C MET A 52 15.76 -3.16 -6.82
N LYS A 53 16.32 -2.20 -7.57
CA LYS A 53 17.76 -2.13 -7.82
C LYS A 53 18.49 -1.69 -6.55
N PRO A 54 19.63 -2.30 -6.20
CA PRO A 54 20.41 -1.90 -5.01
C PRO A 54 20.85 -0.42 -5.02
N GLU A 55 21.12 0.12 -6.21
CA GLU A 55 21.53 1.51 -6.40
C GLU A 55 20.47 2.48 -5.90
N VAL A 56 19.20 2.16 -6.10
CA VAL A 56 18.05 2.97 -5.64
C VAL A 56 18.03 3.05 -4.11
N ILE A 57 18.25 1.93 -3.42
CA ILE A 57 18.35 1.93 -1.94
C ILE A 57 19.52 2.79 -1.48
N HIS A 58 20.66 2.70 -2.17
CA HIS A 58 21.81 3.55 -1.88
C HIS A 58 21.48 5.03 -2.06
N GLU A 59 20.84 5.41 -3.15
CA GLU A 59 20.40 6.78 -3.41
C GLU A 59 19.39 7.28 -2.37
N MET A 60 18.41 6.46 -2.02
CA MET A 60 17.43 6.78 -0.97
C MET A 60 18.11 7.03 0.37
N ASN A 61 19.12 6.24 0.72
CA ASN A 61 19.87 6.40 1.97
C ASN A 61 20.76 7.65 1.98
N ASN A 62 21.20 8.12 0.83
CA ASN A 62 22.07 9.30 0.68
C ASN A 62 21.30 10.55 0.21
N ALA A 63 19.95 10.49 0.16
CA ALA A 63 19.15 11.63 -0.27
C ALA A 63 19.37 12.85 0.64
N PRO A 64 19.57 14.06 0.08
CA PRO A 64 19.76 15.28 0.86
C PRO A 64 18.59 15.53 1.81
N GLY A 65 18.90 15.80 3.08
CA GLY A 65 17.90 16.07 4.11
C GLY A 65 17.18 14.84 4.68
N ARG A 66 17.56 13.64 4.26
CA ARG A 66 17.03 12.42 4.85
C ARG A 66 17.41 12.32 6.34
N GLN A 67 16.42 11.96 7.16
CA GLN A 67 16.59 11.69 8.59
C GLN A 67 16.15 10.24 8.89
N GLY A 68 16.57 9.72 10.03
CA GLY A 68 16.28 8.38 10.47
C GLY A 68 17.32 7.32 10.06
N PRO A 69 17.16 6.07 10.50
CA PRO A 69 18.09 5.00 10.23
C PRO A 69 18.15 4.66 8.73
N PRO A 70 19.29 4.16 8.22
CA PRO A 70 19.36 3.75 6.83
C PRO A 70 18.35 2.62 6.53
N ILE A 71 17.72 2.72 5.37
CA ILE A 71 16.90 1.63 4.85
C ILE A 71 17.84 0.46 4.55
N SER A 72 17.60 -0.67 5.20
CA SER A 72 18.26 -1.93 4.89
C SER A 72 17.25 -2.88 4.29
N LEU A 73 17.59 -3.53 3.18
CA LEU A 73 16.76 -4.60 2.68
C LEU A 73 16.83 -5.81 3.62
N PRO A 74 15.77 -6.63 3.68
CA PRO A 74 15.83 -7.90 4.36
C PRO A 74 17.05 -8.70 3.89
N LEU A 75 17.76 -9.31 4.83
CA LEU A 75 18.86 -10.21 4.51
C LEU A 75 18.28 -11.52 3.95
N GLY A 76 18.99 -12.09 2.98
CA GLY A 76 18.60 -13.37 2.37
C GLY A 76 18.10 -13.24 0.94
N GLY A 77 17.82 -14.39 0.34
CA GLY A 77 17.27 -14.52 -1.01
C GLY A 77 15.74 -14.49 -1.03
N VAL A 78 15.16 -14.62 -2.19
CA VAL A 78 13.69 -14.67 -2.37
C VAL A 78 13.08 -15.84 -1.59
N GLU A 79 13.84 -16.91 -1.42
CA GLU A 79 13.48 -18.13 -0.69
C GLU A 79 13.35 -17.94 0.83
N ASP A 80 14.01 -16.91 1.38
CA ASP A 80 14.01 -16.64 2.83
C ASP A 80 12.77 -15.84 3.31
N ILE A 81 11.70 -15.89 2.54
CA ILE A 81 10.49 -15.10 2.77
C ILE A 81 9.86 -15.36 4.15
N ALA A 82 9.90 -16.58 4.66
CA ALA A 82 9.36 -16.91 5.98
C ALA A 82 10.17 -16.24 7.10
N ALA A 83 11.51 -16.29 7.04
CA ALA A 83 12.37 -15.57 7.98
C ALA A 83 12.22 -14.04 7.87
N GLY A 84 12.04 -13.53 6.66
CA GLY A 84 11.72 -12.13 6.42
C GLY A 84 10.39 -11.70 7.04
N PHE A 85 9.41 -12.61 7.08
CA PHE A 85 8.13 -12.35 7.74
C PHE A 85 8.27 -12.23 9.27
N ASP A 86 9.09 -13.06 9.89
CA ASP A 86 9.39 -12.96 11.33
C ASP A 86 10.08 -11.64 11.66
N ASP A 87 11.05 -11.22 10.85
CA ASP A 87 11.67 -9.90 10.97
C ASP A 87 10.65 -8.76 10.85
N TRP A 88 9.76 -8.85 9.87
CA TRP A 88 8.71 -7.84 9.66
C TRP A 88 7.73 -7.73 10.83
N LEU A 89 7.40 -8.85 11.48
CA LEU A 89 6.51 -8.88 12.65
C LEU A 89 7.16 -8.36 13.92
N SER A 90 8.48 -8.52 14.08
CA SER A 90 9.15 -8.35 15.38
C SER A 90 10.17 -7.23 15.41
N ARG A 91 10.41 -6.56 14.28
CA ARG A 91 11.41 -5.49 14.17
C ARG A 91 10.82 -4.22 13.56
N SER A 92 11.40 -3.10 13.92
CA SER A 92 11.14 -1.81 13.31
C SER A 92 12.44 -1.10 12.92
N SER A 93 12.34 -0.18 11.98
CA SER A 93 13.39 0.80 11.68
C SER A 93 13.27 2.07 12.53
N PHE A 94 12.23 2.19 13.35
CA PHE A 94 11.95 3.37 14.17
C PHE A 94 11.72 2.98 15.63
N ASP A 95 12.25 3.78 16.55
CA ASP A 95 12.20 3.50 18.00
C ASP A 95 10.79 3.52 18.60
N TRP A 96 9.83 4.13 17.89
CA TRP A 96 8.42 4.24 18.32
C TRP A 96 7.51 3.15 17.75
N GLU A 97 8.03 2.27 16.91
CA GLU A 97 7.30 1.14 16.33
C GLU A 97 7.95 -0.18 16.76
N THR A 98 7.20 -1.26 16.73
CA THR A 98 7.67 -2.60 17.12
C THR A 98 7.73 -3.60 15.98
N ASN A 99 7.18 -3.23 14.82
CA ASN A 99 7.06 -4.07 13.63
C ASN A 99 7.15 -3.22 12.36
N GLY A 100 7.09 -3.86 11.19
CA GLY A 100 7.07 -3.17 9.90
C GLY A 100 8.45 -3.04 9.22
N PHE A 101 9.52 -3.65 9.81
CA PHE A 101 10.86 -3.60 9.19
C PHE A 101 10.82 -4.03 7.70
N PRO A 102 11.54 -3.35 6.80
CA PRO A 102 12.46 -2.21 6.99
C PRO A 102 11.79 -0.83 6.84
N PHE A 103 10.48 -0.74 6.77
CA PHE A 103 9.74 0.51 6.62
C PHE A 103 8.83 0.77 7.83
N PHE A 104 7.70 1.41 7.61
CA PHE A 104 6.70 1.72 8.63
C PHE A 104 5.87 0.49 9.01
N SER A 105 5.38 0.48 10.24
CA SER A 105 4.37 -0.47 10.66
C SER A 105 3.10 -0.32 9.82
N HIS A 106 2.71 -1.41 9.16
CA HIS A 106 1.43 -1.49 8.45
C HIS A 106 0.24 -1.32 9.42
N LEU A 107 0.36 -1.88 10.62
CA LEU A 107 -0.70 -1.82 11.64
C LEU A 107 -0.84 -0.41 12.20
N HIS A 108 0.26 0.27 12.54
CA HIS A 108 0.23 1.66 12.96
C HIS A 108 -0.37 2.56 11.86
N HIS A 109 0.11 2.41 10.64
CA HIS A 109 -0.45 3.13 9.49
C HIS A 109 -1.96 2.96 9.38
N ALA A 110 -2.48 1.73 9.46
CA ALA A 110 -3.90 1.46 9.39
C ALA A 110 -4.67 2.04 10.59
N ALA A 111 -4.15 1.90 11.80
CA ALA A 111 -4.80 2.36 13.02
C ALA A 111 -4.99 3.89 13.03
N THR A 112 -3.97 4.65 12.60
CA THR A 112 -4.07 6.12 12.54
C THR A 112 -5.14 6.62 11.57
N TRP A 113 -5.33 5.95 10.43
CA TRP A 113 -6.41 6.28 9.50
C TRP A 113 -7.76 5.79 9.98
N TRP A 114 -7.82 4.63 10.63
CA TRP A 114 -9.06 4.04 11.13
C TRP A 114 -9.73 4.87 12.21
N GLU A 115 -8.96 5.52 13.05
CA GLU A 115 -9.47 6.41 14.10
C GLU A 115 -10.36 7.52 13.53
N TYR A 116 -10.02 8.04 12.35
CA TYR A 116 -10.70 9.14 11.68
C TYR A 116 -11.60 8.70 10.51
N ARG A 117 -11.87 7.39 10.36
CA ARG A 117 -12.67 6.83 9.27
C ARG A 117 -14.08 7.41 9.11
N HIS A 118 -14.62 7.99 10.18
CA HIS A 118 -15.95 8.60 10.23
C HIS A 118 -15.98 10.03 9.64
N LEU A 119 -14.84 10.61 9.34
CA LEU A 119 -14.79 11.96 8.76
C LEU A 119 -15.25 11.96 7.30
N PRO A 120 -16.03 12.97 6.86
CA PRO A 120 -16.62 12.99 5.53
C PRO A 120 -15.60 13.15 4.41
N ASN A 121 -14.36 13.53 4.74
CA ASN A 121 -13.26 13.68 3.81
C ASN A 121 -12.25 12.51 3.84
N ILE A 122 -12.63 11.38 4.48
CA ILE A 122 -11.87 10.12 4.44
C ILE A 122 -12.74 9.03 3.87
N LEU A 123 -12.26 8.35 2.82
CA LEU A 123 -12.88 7.17 2.24
C LEU A 123 -12.02 5.94 2.52
N MET A 124 -12.58 4.96 3.21
CA MET A 124 -11.94 3.66 3.42
C MET A 124 -12.28 2.73 2.25
N VAL A 125 -11.25 2.21 1.60
CA VAL A 125 -11.34 1.25 0.49
C VAL A 125 -10.55 0.01 0.87
N HIS A 126 -11.04 -1.18 0.56
CA HIS A 126 -10.31 -2.40 0.84
C HIS A 126 -9.96 -3.14 -0.45
N PHE A 127 -8.76 -3.68 -0.51
CA PHE A 127 -8.26 -4.35 -1.71
C PHE A 127 -9.06 -5.61 -2.06
N GLU A 128 -9.63 -6.32 -1.07
CA GLU A 128 -10.53 -7.46 -1.30
C GLU A 128 -11.81 -7.02 -1.99
N ASP A 129 -12.39 -5.87 -1.58
CA ASP A 129 -13.61 -5.33 -2.17
C ASP A 129 -13.35 -4.84 -3.60
N LEU A 130 -12.19 -4.20 -3.84
CA LEU A 130 -11.76 -3.82 -5.19
C LEU A 130 -11.65 -5.02 -6.13
N LEU A 131 -11.09 -6.14 -5.65
CA LEU A 131 -11.00 -7.37 -6.47
C LEU A 131 -12.36 -8.01 -6.73
N LYS A 132 -13.26 -7.94 -5.75
CA LYS A 132 -14.60 -8.55 -5.82
C LYS A 132 -15.55 -7.78 -6.73
N ASP A 133 -15.49 -6.45 -6.68
CA ASP A 133 -16.38 -5.54 -7.40
C ASP A 133 -15.63 -4.26 -7.81
N THR A 134 -14.73 -4.38 -8.79
CA THR A 134 -13.92 -3.25 -9.28
C THR A 134 -14.81 -2.11 -9.80
N ASP A 135 -15.87 -2.42 -10.56
CA ASP A 135 -16.80 -1.41 -11.10
C ASP A 135 -17.47 -0.64 -9.97
N GLY A 136 -18.07 -1.34 -9.02
CA GLY A 136 -18.78 -0.70 -7.90
C GLY A 136 -17.86 0.12 -7.00
N GLU A 137 -16.62 -0.34 -6.74
CA GLU A 137 -15.64 0.44 -5.97
C GLU A 137 -15.15 1.67 -6.73
N MET A 138 -14.95 1.58 -8.03
CA MET A 138 -14.60 2.73 -8.87
C MET A 138 -15.73 3.78 -8.89
N ARG A 139 -17.00 3.36 -8.97
CA ARG A 139 -18.14 4.27 -8.87
C ARG A 139 -18.20 4.96 -7.53
N ARG A 140 -18.03 4.22 -6.44
CA ARG A 140 -17.99 4.76 -5.08
C ARG A 140 -16.86 5.80 -4.90
N ILE A 141 -15.69 5.52 -5.41
CA ILE A 141 -14.56 6.45 -5.41
C ILE A 141 -14.87 7.69 -6.26
N SER A 142 -15.44 7.51 -7.46
CA SER A 142 -15.81 8.61 -8.37
C SER A 142 -16.83 9.54 -7.72
N GLU A 143 -17.87 8.99 -7.11
CA GLU A 143 -18.90 9.73 -6.37
C GLU A 143 -18.29 10.48 -5.19
N TYR A 144 -17.51 9.79 -4.35
CA TYR A 144 -16.82 10.42 -3.22
C TYR A 144 -15.95 11.60 -3.66
N LEU A 145 -15.21 11.45 -4.73
CA LEU A 145 -14.37 12.53 -5.28
C LEU A 145 -15.18 13.64 -5.96
N GLY A 146 -16.45 13.41 -6.30
CA GLY A 146 -17.26 14.31 -7.12
C GLY A 146 -16.71 14.40 -8.55
N ILE A 147 -16.31 13.27 -9.12
CA ILE A 147 -15.85 13.14 -10.50
C ILE A 147 -16.98 12.54 -11.31
N SER A 148 -17.53 13.31 -12.25
CA SER A 148 -18.50 12.78 -13.21
C SER A 148 -17.76 12.19 -14.40
N VAL A 149 -18.05 10.93 -14.70
CA VAL A 149 -17.48 10.21 -15.84
C VAL A 149 -18.61 9.89 -16.81
N ASN A 150 -18.37 10.05 -18.13
CA ASN A 150 -19.31 9.63 -19.15
C ASN A 150 -19.44 8.10 -19.14
N GLU A 151 -20.68 7.58 -19.10
CA GLU A 151 -20.95 6.14 -19.14
C GLU A 151 -20.41 5.46 -20.41
N ASP A 152 -20.33 6.18 -21.52
CA ASP A 152 -19.81 5.63 -22.79
C ASP A 152 -18.34 5.16 -22.68
N ILE A 153 -17.55 5.73 -21.75
CA ILE A 153 -16.15 5.38 -21.54
C ILE A 153 -15.93 4.63 -20.21
N TRP A 154 -16.98 4.43 -19.41
CA TRP A 154 -16.86 3.85 -18.09
C TRP A 154 -16.25 2.45 -18.13
N GLN A 155 -16.75 1.59 -19.00
CA GLN A 155 -16.25 0.23 -19.15
C GLN A 155 -14.77 0.19 -19.56
N ASP A 156 -14.35 1.07 -20.45
CA ASP A 156 -12.94 1.18 -20.86
C ASP A 156 -12.03 1.55 -19.67
N LEU A 157 -12.53 2.38 -18.74
CA LEU A 157 -11.79 2.71 -17.53
C LEU A 157 -11.69 1.51 -16.59
N VAL A 158 -12.77 0.75 -16.41
CA VAL A 158 -12.77 -0.47 -15.58
C VAL A 158 -11.82 -1.52 -16.17
N ASP A 159 -11.85 -1.71 -17.48
CA ASP A 159 -10.95 -2.64 -18.17
C ASP A 159 -9.49 -2.17 -18.09
N GLY A 160 -9.27 -0.86 -18.15
CA GLY A 160 -7.96 -0.22 -18.06
C GLY A 160 -7.25 -0.47 -16.71
N VAL A 161 -8.00 -0.58 -15.62
CA VAL A 161 -7.44 -0.88 -14.28
C VAL A 161 -7.39 -2.37 -13.96
N SER A 162 -7.78 -3.25 -14.90
CA SER A 162 -7.62 -4.68 -14.71
C SER A 162 -6.14 -5.05 -14.52
N PHE A 163 -5.88 -6.12 -13.77
CA PHE A 163 -4.50 -6.57 -13.50
C PHE A 163 -3.70 -6.80 -14.79
N ASN A 164 -4.31 -7.43 -15.80
CA ASN A 164 -3.65 -7.71 -17.07
C ASN A 164 -3.34 -6.42 -17.84
N SER A 165 -4.27 -5.48 -17.88
CA SER A 165 -4.07 -4.17 -18.51
C SER A 165 -2.94 -3.38 -17.83
N MET A 166 -2.97 -3.28 -16.50
CA MET A 166 -1.91 -2.61 -15.74
C MET A 166 -0.54 -3.27 -15.93
N LYS A 167 -0.49 -4.61 -15.92
CA LYS A 167 0.76 -5.36 -16.11
C LYS A 167 1.33 -5.17 -17.52
N SER A 168 0.49 -5.23 -18.54
CA SER A 168 0.92 -5.02 -19.94
C SER A 168 1.43 -3.58 -20.18
N ASN A 169 0.96 -2.62 -19.38
CA ASN A 169 1.35 -1.21 -19.45
C ASN A 169 2.23 -0.79 -18.26
N ALA A 170 2.99 -1.73 -17.69
CA ALA A 170 3.74 -1.52 -16.45
C ALA A 170 4.70 -0.31 -16.50
N ASN A 171 5.33 -0.04 -17.63
CA ASN A 171 6.26 1.08 -17.78
C ASN A 171 5.60 2.45 -17.53
N ASN A 172 4.30 2.57 -17.81
CA ASN A 172 3.55 3.81 -17.59
C ASN A 172 2.80 3.80 -16.24
N MET A 173 2.43 2.62 -15.74
CA MET A 173 1.56 2.47 -14.56
C MET A 173 2.34 2.24 -13.26
N ALA A 174 3.49 1.56 -13.31
CA ALA A 174 4.29 1.33 -12.12
C ALA A 174 4.95 2.62 -11.62
N PRO A 175 4.93 2.91 -10.31
CA PRO A 175 5.65 4.03 -9.75
C PRO A 175 7.13 3.98 -10.14
N GLY A 176 7.64 5.06 -10.71
CA GLY A 176 9.03 5.10 -11.19
C GLY A 176 9.33 4.16 -12.36
N GLY A 177 8.33 3.68 -13.08
CA GLY A 177 8.53 2.79 -14.23
C GLY A 177 9.45 3.35 -15.30
N SER A 178 9.43 4.68 -15.49
CA SER A 178 10.34 5.41 -16.39
C SER A 178 11.67 5.81 -15.74
N GLN A 179 11.87 5.57 -14.44
CA GLN A 179 13.02 6.06 -13.66
C GLN A 179 14.05 4.98 -13.35
N ASP A 180 13.95 3.82 -13.98
CA ASP A 180 14.90 2.71 -13.85
C ASP A 180 15.06 2.17 -12.38
N ILE A 181 13.97 2.22 -11.60
CA ILE A 181 13.95 1.79 -10.19
C ILE A 181 13.98 0.28 -10.08
N TRP A 182 13.31 -0.41 -11.00
CA TRP A 182 13.06 -1.85 -10.92
C TRP A 182 14.04 -2.64 -11.75
N LYS A 183 14.42 -3.84 -11.28
CA LYS A 183 15.17 -4.81 -12.10
C LYS A 183 14.33 -5.25 -13.30
N ASP A 184 13.04 -5.47 -13.08
CA ASP A 184 12.02 -5.72 -14.10
C ASP A 184 10.74 -4.98 -13.72
N THR A 185 10.37 -3.96 -14.50
CA THR A 185 9.19 -3.13 -14.24
C THR A 185 7.89 -3.94 -14.29
N SER A 186 7.82 -5.00 -15.12
CA SER A 186 6.64 -5.86 -15.21
C SER A 186 6.38 -6.65 -13.92
N ASN A 187 7.41 -6.94 -13.14
CA ASN A 187 7.32 -7.63 -11.85
C ASN A 187 6.77 -6.75 -10.72
N PHE A 188 6.60 -5.43 -10.95
CA PHE A 188 5.84 -4.59 -10.04
C PHE A 188 4.40 -5.11 -9.89
N PHE A 189 3.77 -5.50 -11.00
CA PHE A 189 2.47 -6.18 -11.02
C PHE A 189 2.69 -7.70 -10.96
N HIS A 190 2.90 -8.24 -9.76
CA HIS A 190 3.33 -9.63 -9.61
C HIS A 190 2.19 -10.63 -9.89
N LYS A 191 1.16 -10.71 -9.03
CA LYS A 191 0.05 -11.68 -9.17
C LYS A 191 -1.35 -11.05 -9.11
N GLY A 192 -1.52 -9.91 -8.44
CA GLY A 192 -2.81 -9.21 -8.32
C GLY A 192 -3.88 -10.00 -7.54
N THR A 193 -3.49 -10.91 -6.64
CA THR A 193 -4.39 -11.77 -5.88
C THR A 193 -4.12 -11.67 -4.39
N ASN A 194 -5.11 -12.04 -3.58
CA ASN A 194 -4.99 -12.17 -2.13
C ASN A 194 -4.66 -13.61 -1.70
N LYS A 195 -4.40 -13.79 -0.39
CA LYS A 195 -4.08 -15.06 0.25
C LYS A 195 -2.81 -15.73 -0.27
N ARG A 196 -1.88 -14.92 -0.79
CA ARG A 196 -0.60 -15.39 -1.33
C ARG A 196 0.34 -15.93 -0.25
N TRP A 197 0.09 -15.57 1.00
CA TRP A 197 0.83 -16.03 2.16
C TRP A 197 0.53 -17.49 2.52
N GLN A 198 -0.63 -18.03 2.08
CA GLN A 198 -1.00 -19.41 2.34
C GLN A 198 -0.01 -20.38 1.67
N GLY A 199 0.49 -21.32 2.48
CA GLY A 199 1.52 -22.28 2.04
C GLY A 199 2.94 -21.69 1.93
N VAL A 200 3.14 -20.41 2.29
CA VAL A 200 4.45 -19.74 2.30
C VAL A 200 4.91 -19.49 3.74
N ILE A 201 4.05 -18.89 4.57
CA ILE A 201 4.30 -18.74 6.01
C ILE A 201 3.62 -19.86 6.78
N SER A 202 4.15 -20.18 7.96
CA SER A 202 3.59 -21.23 8.81
C SER A 202 2.28 -20.78 9.49
N GLN A 203 1.57 -21.75 10.06
CA GLN A 203 0.37 -21.45 10.86
C GLN A 203 0.72 -20.62 12.10
N GLU A 204 1.86 -20.90 12.74
CA GLU A 204 2.36 -20.15 13.90
C GLU A 204 2.62 -18.69 13.52
N GLN A 205 3.29 -18.44 12.39
CA GLN A 205 3.54 -17.09 11.88
C GLN A 205 2.23 -16.34 11.56
N SER A 206 1.28 -17.03 10.93
CA SER A 206 -0.03 -16.46 10.63
C SER A 206 -0.81 -16.12 11.91
N SER A 207 -0.74 -16.99 12.95
CA SER A 207 -1.36 -16.74 14.25
C SER A 207 -0.70 -15.58 14.99
N ALA A 208 0.64 -15.50 14.97
CA ALA A 208 1.38 -14.39 15.57
C ALA A 208 1.00 -13.03 14.93
N TYR A 209 0.83 -13.00 13.61
CA TYR A 209 0.31 -11.80 12.93
C TYR A 209 -1.10 -11.44 13.43
N ALA A 210 -2.02 -12.41 13.52
CA ALA A 210 -3.39 -12.15 13.95
C ALA A 210 -3.46 -11.62 15.39
N GLU A 211 -2.65 -12.17 16.30
CA GLU A 211 -2.53 -11.69 17.67
C GLU A 211 -1.96 -10.26 17.73
N LEU A 212 -0.92 -9.97 16.94
CA LEU A 212 -0.33 -8.64 16.85
C LEU A 212 -1.34 -7.62 16.31
N ALA A 213 -2.05 -7.97 15.22
CA ALA A 213 -3.07 -7.11 14.62
C ALA A 213 -4.21 -6.83 15.61
N LEU A 214 -4.69 -7.85 16.33
CA LEU A 214 -5.71 -7.68 17.37
C LEU A 214 -5.23 -6.76 18.50
N LYS A 215 -3.99 -6.91 18.93
CA LYS A 215 -3.39 -6.11 20.01
C LYS A 215 -3.24 -4.63 19.61
N GLU A 216 -2.75 -4.35 18.39
CA GLU A 216 -2.41 -2.99 17.96
C GLU A 216 -3.59 -2.25 17.32
N CYS A 217 -4.51 -2.97 16.68
CA CYS A 217 -5.62 -2.40 15.93
C CYS A 217 -6.97 -2.55 16.62
N GLY A 218 -7.08 -3.45 17.59
CA GLY A 218 -8.37 -3.87 18.14
C GLY A 218 -9.17 -4.77 17.15
N PRO A 219 -10.29 -5.36 17.62
CA PRO A 219 -11.00 -6.40 16.89
C PRO A 219 -11.63 -5.91 15.56
N GLU A 220 -12.20 -4.72 15.54
CA GLU A 220 -12.88 -4.21 14.35
C GLU A 220 -11.92 -3.96 13.19
N LEU A 221 -10.82 -3.23 13.43
CA LEU A 221 -9.83 -2.95 12.40
C LEU A 221 -9.08 -4.21 11.98
N ALA A 222 -8.71 -5.08 12.92
CA ALA A 222 -8.05 -6.35 12.60
C ALA A 222 -8.91 -7.21 11.68
N GLN A 223 -10.21 -7.31 11.97
CA GLN A 223 -11.18 -8.03 11.12
C GLN A 223 -11.32 -7.36 9.75
N TRP A 224 -11.43 -6.04 9.71
CA TRP A 224 -11.57 -5.31 8.44
C TRP A 224 -10.31 -5.45 7.57
N LEU A 225 -9.11 -5.37 8.15
CA LEU A 225 -7.87 -5.58 7.40
C LEU A 225 -7.77 -6.97 6.78
N GLU A 226 -8.29 -8.01 7.48
CA GLU A 226 -8.24 -9.39 6.97
C GLU A 226 -9.29 -9.68 5.90
N PHE A 227 -10.52 -9.16 6.06
CA PHE A 227 -11.67 -9.60 5.25
C PHE A 227 -12.26 -8.51 4.35
N GLY A 228 -11.92 -7.25 4.57
CA GLY A 228 -12.59 -6.14 3.89
C GLY A 228 -14.01 -5.93 4.38
N GLY A 229 -14.80 -5.32 3.54
CA GLY A 229 -16.18 -4.93 3.75
C GLY A 229 -16.35 -3.42 3.64
N ARG A 230 -17.35 -3.00 2.86
CA ARG A 230 -17.69 -1.57 2.74
C ARG A 230 -18.08 -1.05 4.11
N MET A 231 -17.64 0.14 4.39
CA MET A 231 -18.05 0.91 5.57
C MET A 231 -19.02 1.98 5.10
N ASP A 232 -20.23 1.93 5.65
CA ASP A 232 -21.32 2.87 5.38
C ASP A 232 -21.14 4.17 6.18
#